data_1a65cbfcb63702bb5f4f6f7c39404885
#
_entry.id   1a65cbfcb63702bb5f4f6f7c39404885
#
_cell.length_a   1.000
_cell.length_b   1.000
_cell.length_c   1.000
_cell.angle_alpha   90.00
_cell.angle_beta   90.00
_cell.angle_gamma   90.00
#
_symmetry.space_group_name_H-M   'P 1'
#
loop_
_entity.id
_entity.type
_entity.pdbx_description
1 polymer ?
#
loop_
_entity_poly.entity_id
_entity_poly.type
_entity_poly.pdbx_seq_one_letter_code
_entity_poly.pdbx_strand_id
1 'polypeptide(L)'
;MLPIDVTDLWPLSRDLLIQILEDRCSDRFVCERIWERLGYREVAAGAWGAGPETPAEWSEAFPEAPQLIAERPASVRLTRSIAKPHKQLLKQQLAFPGYRIGELYPRRTRRATAVNWLLAWLAERSEPLMEQGPLAPELPAPSNPVFGHPGDLPVT
;
A
#
# COMPACT_ATOMS: atom_id res chain seq x y z
N MET A 1 4.01 22.88 6.74
CA MET A 1 3.54 21.72 5.93
C MET A 1 2.03 21.82 5.78
N LEU A 2 1.53 21.75 4.57
CA LEU A 2 0.09 21.74 4.33
C LEU A 2 -0.47 20.33 4.63
N PRO A 3 -1.65 20.25 5.26
CA PRO A 3 -2.27 18.96 5.52
C PRO A 3 -2.70 18.29 4.20
N ILE A 4 -2.68 16.97 4.18
CA ILE A 4 -3.19 16.20 3.06
C ILE A 4 -4.70 16.38 3.01
N ASP A 5 -5.23 16.74 1.83
CA ASP A 5 -6.67 16.85 1.64
C ASP A 5 -7.28 15.45 1.57
N VAL A 6 -7.99 15.05 2.63
CA VAL A 6 -8.58 13.72 2.73
C VAL A 6 -9.64 13.46 1.67
N THR A 7 -10.22 14.50 1.05
CA THR A 7 -11.21 14.31 0.00
C THR A 7 -10.60 13.79 -1.30
N ASP A 8 -9.29 13.97 -1.50
CA ASP A 8 -8.56 13.47 -2.67
C ASP A 8 -8.04 12.05 -2.49
N LEU A 9 -8.19 11.47 -1.28
CA LEU A 9 -7.70 10.14 -0.99
C LEU A 9 -8.77 9.10 -1.36
N TRP A 10 -8.32 7.99 -1.94
CA TRP A 10 -9.21 6.86 -2.18
C TRP A 10 -9.67 6.29 -0.84
N PRO A 11 -10.98 6.16 -0.59
CA PRO A 11 -11.47 5.66 0.70
C PRO A 11 -11.01 4.23 0.97
N LEU A 12 -10.60 3.97 2.21
CA LEU A 12 -10.20 2.63 2.64
C LEU A 12 -11.40 1.93 3.27
N SER A 13 -11.58 0.66 2.91
CA SER A 13 -12.62 -0.19 3.47
C SER A 13 -12.09 -1.60 3.67
N ARG A 14 -12.76 -2.36 4.54
CA ARG A 14 -12.43 -3.78 4.71
C ARG A 14 -12.47 -4.51 3.36
N ASP A 15 -13.53 -4.24 2.56
CA ASP A 15 -13.68 -4.88 1.25
C ASP A 15 -12.50 -4.59 0.33
N LEU A 16 -12.03 -3.33 0.28
CA LEU A 16 -10.88 -2.97 -0.53
C LEU A 16 -9.61 -3.66 -0.04
N LEU A 17 -9.37 -3.65 1.27
CA LEU A 17 -8.15 -4.24 1.84
C LEU A 17 -8.14 -5.76 1.62
N ILE A 18 -9.28 -6.43 1.72
CA ILE A 18 -9.40 -7.85 1.40
C ILE A 18 -9.11 -8.10 -0.08
N GLN A 19 -9.63 -7.24 -0.97
CA GLN A 19 -9.31 -7.33 -2.40
C GLN A 19 -7.81 -7.29 -2.65
N ILE A 20 -7.11 -6.40 -1.95
CA ILE A 20 -5.64 -6.30 -2.05
C ILE A 20 -4.96 -7.57 -1.56
N LEU A 21 -5.37 -8.09 -0.41
CA LEU A 21 -4.80 -9.32 0.16
C LEU A 21 -5.09 -10.54 -0.70
N GLU A 22 -6.22 -10.59 -1.39
CA GLU A 22 -6.57 -11.65 -2.30
C GLU A 22 -5.95 -11.50 -3.69
N ASP A 23 -5.12 -10.47 -3.87
CA ASP A 23 -4.39 -10.23 -5.10
C ASP A 23 -5.31 -10.02 -6.32
N ARG A 24 -6.40 -9.28 -6.11
CA ARG A 24 -7.40 -8.98 -7.15
C ARG A 24 -7.35 -7.55 -7.63
N CYS A 25 -6.18 -6.91 -7.54
CA CYS A 25 -5.89 -5.59 -8.11
C CYS A 25 -4.40 -5.47 -8.37
N SER A 26 -4.01 -4.49 -9.20
CA SER A 26 -2.62 -4.31 -9.59
C SER A 26 -1.74 -3.83 -8.42
N ASP A 27 -0.44 -4.10 -8.52
CA ASP A 27 0.54 -3.57 -7.57
C ASP A 27 0.56 -2.04 -7.61
N ARG A 28 0.39 -1.47 -8.79
CA ARG A 28 0.35 -0.01 -8.97
C ARG A 28 -0.80 0.61 -8.17
N PHE A 29 -1.98 0.02 -8.22
CA PHE A 29 -3.12 0.50 -7.46
C PHE A 29 -2.80 0.56 -5.96
N VAL A 30 -2.18 -0.50 -5.43
CA VAL A 30 -1.79 -0.55 -4.02
C VAL A 30 -0.79 0.56 -3.68
N CYS A 31 0.23 0.73 -4.52
CA CYS A 31 1.23 1.77 -4.31
C CYS A 31 0.60 3.17 -4.32
N GLU A 32 -0.32 3.43 -5.23
CA GLU A 32 -0.98 4.74 -5.30
C GLU A 32 -1.75 5.09 -4.04
N ARG A 33 -2.35 4.11 -3.36
CA ARG A 33 -3.03 4.35 -2.07
C ARG A 33 -2.07 4.84 -0.99
N ILE A 34 -0.84 4.34 -1.02
CA ILE A 34 0.19 4.76 -0.07
C ILE A 34 0.79 6.10 -0.51
N TRP A 35 1.10 6.26 -1.79
CA TRP A 35 1.66 7.50 -2.31
C TRP A 35 0.78 8.71 -1.97
N GLU A 36 -0.53 8.59 -2.20
CA GLU A 36 -1.45 9.69 -1.91
C GLU A 36 -1.45 10.05 -0.42
N ARG A 37 -1.23 9.08 0.46
CA ARG A 37 -1.17 9.29 1.91
C ARG A 37 0.19 9.78 2.40
N LEU A 38 1.24 9.55 1.63
CA LEU A 38 2.57 10.09 1.87
C LEU A 38 2.75 11.49 1.25
N GLY A 39 1.74 12.01 0.57
CA GLY A 39 1.81 13.33 -0.02
C GLY A 39 2.45 13.41 -1.39
N TYR A 40 2.73 12.25 -2.02
CA TYR A 40 3.18 12.26 -3.43
C TYR A 40 2.04 12.74 -4.32
N ARG A 41 2.40 13.39 -5.42
CA ARG A 41 1.45 13.97 -6.37
C ARG A 41 1.74 13.48 -7.78
N GLU A 42 0.70 13.30 -8.57
CA GLU A 42 0.85 13.02 -9.98
C GLU A 42 1.30 14.31 -10.68
N VAL A 43 2.54 14.33 -11.16
CA VAL A 43 3.15 15.50 -11.79
C VAL A 43 3.02 15.49 -13.30
N ALA A 44 2.77 14.33 -13.88
CA ALA A 44 2.44 14.12 -15.30
C ALA A 44 1.66 12.82 -15.39
N ALA A 45 1.01 12.54 -16.51
CA ALA A 45 0.19 11.33 -16.66
C ALA A 45 1.00 10.08 -16.29
N GLY A 46 0.57 9.40 -15.20
CA GLY A 46 1.22 8.19 -14.72
C GLY A 46 2.54 8.38 -13.97
N ALA A 47 3.03 9.61 -13.82
CA ALA A 47 4.29 9.89 -13.13
C ALA A 47 4.02 10.66 -11.83
N TRP A 48 4.47 10.09 -10.70
CA TRP A 48 4.27 10.67 -9.37
C TRP A 48 5.59 11.10 -8.76
N GLY A 49 5.59 12.25 -8.11
CA GLY A 49 6.76 12.80 -7.43
C GLY A 49 6.42 13.33 -6.06
N ALA A 50 7.45 13.54 -5.23
CA ALA A 50 7.29 14.08 -3.90
C ALA A 50 6.60 15.44 -3.93
N GLY A 51 5.63 15.63 -3.05
CA GLY A 51 4.90 16.87 -2.90
C GLY A 51 5.32 17.63 -1.64
N PRO A 52 4.70 18.81 -1.40
CA PRO A 52 5.06 19.61 -0.23
C PRO A 52 4.71 18.94 1.10
N GLU A 53 3.76 18.02 1.11
CA GLU A 53 3.38 17.27 2.32
C GLU A 53 4.19 16.00 2.53
N THR A 54 5.03 15.61 1.57
CA THR A 54 5.81 14.38 1.69
C THR A 54 6.88 14.53 2.76
N PRO A 55 6.93 13.63 3.76
CA PRO A 55 7.97 13.70 4.79
C PRO A 55 9.38 13.63 4.19
N ALA A 56 10.32 14.37 4.80
CA ALA A 56 11.68 14.49 4.29
C ALA A 56 12.38 13.13 4.15
N GLU A 57 12.18 12.21 5.10
CA GLU A 57 12.77 10.88 5.03
C GLU A 57 12.30 10.08 3.81
N TRP A 58 11.14 10.43 3.26
CA TRP A 58 10.65 9.84 2.02
C TRP A 58 11.11 10.62 0.80
N SER A 59 10.94 11.95 0.81
CA SER A 59 11.24 12.77 -0.36
C SER A 59 12.73 12.78 -0.70
N GLU A 60 13.60 12.72 0.31
CA GLU A 60 15.05 12.69 0.09
C GLU A 60 15.51 11.34 -0.50
N ALA A 61 14.98 10.24 0.01
CA ALA A 61 15.33 8.90 -0.48
C ALA A 61 14.62 8.58 -1.80
N PHE A 62 13.40 9.08 -1.98
CA PHE A 62 12.55 8.76 -3.13
C PHE A 62 11.89 10.04 -3.64
N PRO A 63 12.61 10.87 -4.42
CA PRO A 63 12.00 12.05 -5.06
C PRO A 63 10.92 11.66 -6.06
N GLU A 64 11.07 10.53 -6.75
CA GLU A 64 10.00 9.90 -7.51
C GLU A 64 9.29 8.89 -6.60
N ALA A 65 7.98 8.73 -6.78
CA ALA A 65 7.20 7.84 -5.93
C ALA A 65 7.77 6.42 -5.92
N PRO A 66 8.03 5.85 -4.73
CA PRO A 66 8.74 4.58 -4.61
C PRO A 66 7.89 3.38 -4.99
N GLN A 67 8.52 2.38 -5.61
CA GLN A 67 7.88 1.11 -5.96
C GLN A 67 7.88 0.20 -4.72
N LEU A 68 6.87 0.36 -3.89
CA LEU A 68 6.81 -0.22 -2.55
C LEU A 68 6.70 -1.75 -2.54
N ILE A 69 6.24 -2.32 -3.65
CA ILE A 69 6.09 -3.77 -3.79
C ILE A 69 7.24 -4.34 -4.62
N ALA A 70 7.58 -3.69 -5.73
CA ALA A 70 8.59 -4.20 -6.65
C ALA A 70 10.01 -4.09 -6.11
N GLU A 71 10.34 -3.02 -5.38
CA GLU A 71 11.70 -2.72 -4.99
C GLU A 71 11.95 -2.88 -3.49
N ARG A 72 12.98 -3.65 -3.15
CA ARG A 72 13.31 -3.94 -1.75
C ARG A 72 13.59 -2.69 -0.91
N PRO A 73 14.40 -1.71 -1.35
CA PRO A 73 14.67 -0.53 -0.51
C PRO A 73 13.42 0.21 -0.08
N ALA A 74 12.46 0.37 -1.00
CA ALA A 74 11.19 1.02 -0.70
C ALA A 74 10.35 0.18 0.26
N SER A 75 10.28 -1.13 0.03
CA SER A 75 9.55 -2.06 0.90
C SER A 75 10.12 -2.07 2.33
N VAL A 76 11.44 -2.06 2.48
CA VAL A 76 12.09 -2.01 3.79
C VAL A 76 11.74 -0.72 4.52
N ARG A 77 11.79 0.42 3.81
CA ARG A 77 11.43 1.70 4.43
C ARG A 77 9.97 1.71 4.87
N LEU A 78 9.08 1.16 4.05
CA LEU A 78 7.66 1.08 4.40
C LEU A 78 7.47 0.27 5.68
N THR A 79 8.09 -0.91 5.75
CA THR A 79 8.00 -1.78 6.92
C THR A 79 8.50 -1.06 8.17
N ARG A 80 9.63 -0.38 8.08
CA ARG A 80 10.23 0.33 9.22
C ARG A 80 9.42 1.56 9.65
N SER A 81 8.62 2.12 8.75
CA SER A 81 7.80 3.28 9.07
C SER A 81 6.58 2.96 9.92
N ILE A 82 6.20 1.68 10.02
CA ILE A 82 5.07 1.26 10.84
C ILE A 82 5.48 1.27 12.30
N ALA A 83 4.78 2.08 13.12
CA ALA A 83 5.06 2.17 14.55
C ALA A 83 4.80 0.84 15.26
N LYS A 84 5.59 0.56 16.28
CA LYS A 84 5.53 -0.72 17.02
C LYS A 84 4.12 -1.11 17.46
N PRO A 85 3.28 -0.20 18.01
CA PRO A 85 1.92 -0.57 18.41
C PRO A 85 1.02 -1.00 17.26
N HIS A 86 1.38 -0.70 16.01
CA HIS A 86 0.55 -0.94 14.83
C HIS A 86 1.06 -2.10 13.95
N LYS A 87 2.01 -2.89 14.43
CA LYS A 87 2.62 -3.94 13.59
C LYS A 87 1.74 -5.18 13.39
N GLN A 88 0.65 -5.32 14.15
CA GLN A 88 -0.21 -6.50 14.11
C GLN A 88 -1.65 -6.18 13.70
N LEU A 89 -1.88 -5.05 13.03
CA LEU A 89 -3.24 -4.62 12.69
C LEU A 89 -3.93 -5.55 11.69
N LEU A 90 -3.19 -6.17 10.77
CA LEU A 90 -3.76 -7.15 9.86
C LEU A 90 -4.46 -8.27 10.63
N LYS A 91 -3.78 -8.82 11.63
CA LYS A 91 -4.33 -9.89 12.45
C LYS A 91 -5.46 -9.38 13.33
N GLN A 92 -5.29 -8.23 13.95
CA GLN A 92 -6.25 -7.66 14.88
C GLN A 92 -7.54 -7.18 14.21
N GLN A 93 -7.42 -6.52 13.06
CA GLN A 93 -8.57 -5.89 12.41
C GLN A 93 -9.17 -6.70 11.27
N LEU A 94 -8.36 -7.48 10.55
CA LEU A 94 -8.84 -8.26 9.40
C LEU A 94 -8.81 -9.77 9.65
N ALA A 95 -8.39 -10.21 10.83
CA ALA A 95 -8.21 -11.63 11.16
C ALA A 95 -7.31 -12.34 10.14
N PHE A 96 -6.34 -11.62 9.57
CA PHE A 96 -5.43 -12.17 8.57
C PHE A 96 -4.18 -12.72 9.27
N PRO A 97 -4.00 -14.06 9.31
CA PRO A 97 -2.89 -14.68 10.05
C PRO A 97 -1.57 -14.69 9.29
N GLY A 98 -1.56 -14.23 8.04
CA GLY A 98 -0.43 -14.31 7.14
C GLY A 98 -0.65 -15.37 6.05
N TYR A 99 0.27 -15.43 5.10
CA TYR A 99 0.24 -16.44 4.07
C TYR A 99 0.87 -17.74 4.57
N ARG A 100 0.51 -18.87 3.97
CA ARG A 100 1.12 -20.16 4.26
C ARG A 100 2.58 -20.16 3.83
N ILE A 101 3.41 -21.02 4.46
CA ILE A 101 4.84 -21.08 4.18
C ILE A 101 5.13 -21.23 2.69
N GLY A 102 4.40 -22.09 1.98
CA GLY A 102 4.56 -22.27 0.53
C GLY A 102 4.07 -21.11 -0.33
N GLU A 103 3.49 -20.07 0.27
CA GLU A 103 2.93 -18.91 -0.43
C GLU A 103 3.62 -17.60 -0.02
N LEU A 104 4.80 -17.68 0.60
CA LEU A 104 5.55 -16.53 1.08
C LEU A 104 6.39 -15.91 -0.05
N TYR A 105 5.74 -15.40 -1.07
CA TYR A 105 6.41 -14.70 -2.16
C TYR A 105 6.65 -13.24 -1.77
N PRO A 106 7.82 -12.67 -2.08
CA PRO A 106 8.12 -11.26 -1.73
C PRO A 106 7.03 -10.29 -2.17
N ARG A 107 6.51 -10.44 -3.38
CA ARG A 107 5.45 -9.60 -3.88
C ARG A 107 4.21 -9.62 -2.97
N ARG A 108 3.76 -10.82 -2.58
CA ARG A 108 2.59 -10.98 -1.72
C ARG A 108 2.82 -10.43 -0.31
N THR A 109 3.95 -10.76 0.29
CA THR A 109 4.23 -10.31 1.64
C THR A 109 4.36 -8.79 1.70
N ARG A 110 4.87 -8.17 0.64
CA ARG A 110 4.95 -6.70 0.55
C ARG A 110 3.57 -6.06 0.37
N ARG A 111 2.65 -6.72 -0.33
CA ARG A 111 1.25 -6.27 -0.43
C ARG A 111 0.57 -6.34 0.94
N ALA A 112 0.81 -7.38 1.70
CA ALA A 112 0.29 -7.50 3.07
C ALA A 112 0.86 -6.39 3.98
N THR A 113 2.15 -6.10 3.87
CA THR A 113 2.77 -4.99 4.59
C THR A 113 2.11 -3.66 4.22
N ALA A 114 1.82 -3.46 2.93
CA ALA A 114 1.13 -2.26 2.46
C ALA A 114 -0.24 -2.12 3.11
N VAL A 115 -1.01 -3.21 3.20
CA VAL A 115 -2.32 -3.18 3.88
C VAL A 115 -2.15 -2.83 5.35
N ASN A 116 -1.17 -3.42 6.03
CA ASN A 116 -0.92 -3.09 7.43
C ASN A 116 -0.54 -1.62 7.61
N TRP A 117 0.25 -1.07 6.68
CA TRP A 117 0.60 0.35 6.69
C TRP A 117 -0.65 1.24 6.54
N LEU A 118 -1.56 0.87 5.66
CA LEU A 118 -2.82 1.61 5.47
C LEU A 118 -3.68 1.57 6.73
N LEU A 119 -3.76 0.42 7.41
CA LEU A 119 -4.46 0.31 8.68
C LEU A 119 -3.79 1.16 9.77
N ALA A 120 -2.45 1.19 9.80
CA ALA A 120 -1.70 2.02 10.73
C ALA A 120 -1.96 3.51 10.47
N TRP A 121 -2.06 3.90 9.20
CA TRP A 121 -2.38 5.28 8.82
C TRP A 121 -3.74 5.71 9.39
N LEU A 122 -4.75 4.85 9.29
CA LEU A 122 -6.06 5.11 9.90
C LEU A 122 -5.96 5.16 11.43
N ALA A 123 -5.27 4.21 12.03
CA ALA A 123 -5.15 4.13 13.49
C ALA A 123 -4.49 5.38 14.08
N GLU A 124 -3.45 5.89 13.44
CA GLU A 124 -2.76 7.10 13.88
C GLU A 124 -3.65 8.34 13.83
N ARG A 125 -4.67 8.33 12.99
CA ARG A 125 -5.63 9.42 12.83
C ARG A 125 -6.93 9.18 13.58
N SER A 126 -7.01 8.09 14.32
CA SER A 126 -8.23 7.65 15.02
C SER A 126 -9.44 7.57 14.08
N GLU A 127 -9.20 7.18 12.85
CA GLU A 127 -10.26 6.97 11.87
C GLU A 127 -10.67 5.49 11.83
N PRO A 128 -11.97 5.19 11.87
CA PRO A 128 -12.44 3.81 11.81
C PRO A 128 -12.27 3.24 10.40
N LEU A 129 -12.05 1.92 10.32
CA LEU A 129 -12.08 1.22 9.04
C LEU A 129 -13.54 0.98 8.66
N MET A 130 -13.95 1.50 7.51
CA MET A 130 -15.29 1.28 6.97
C MET A 130 -15.40 -0.17 6.46
N GLU A 131 -16.59 -0.75 6.57
CA GLU A 131 -16.81 -2.11 6.06
C GLU A 131 -16.83 -2.16 4.53
N GLN A 132 -17.53 -1.22 3.91
CA GLN A 132 -17.73 -1.17 2.47
C GLN A 132 -17.22 0.15 1.90
N GLY A 133 -16.80 0.12 0.63
CA GLY A 133 -16.35 1.30 -0.09
C GLY A 133 -15.98 0.95 -1.52
N PRO A 134 -15.50 1.93 -2.30
CA PRO A 134 -15.13 1.68 -3.69
C PRO A 134 -13.96 0.70 -3.78
N LEU A 135 -14.11 -0.29 -4.67
CA LEU A 135 -13.07 -1.28 -4.94
C LEU A 135 -12.14 -0.81 -6.05
N ALA A 136 -10.94 -1.39 -6.08
CA ALA A 136 -10.03 -1.22 -7.21
C ALA A 136 -10.64 -1.85 -8.46
N PRO A 137 -10.19 -1.44 -9.69
CA PRO A 137 -10.52 -2.19 -10.88
C PRO A 137 -10.22 -3.68 -10.67
N GLU A 138 -11.24 -4.52 -10.83
CA GLU A 138 -11.17 -5.93 -10.49
C GLU A 138 -10.30 -6.69 -11.48
N LEU A 139 -9.32 -7.42 -10.97
CA LEU A 139 -8.49 -8.34 -11.74
C LEU A 139 -8.59 -9.72 -11.10
N PRO A 140 -8.52 -10.78 -11.91
CA PRO A 140 -8.43 -12.13 -11.33
C PRO A 140 -7.09 -12.25 -10.58
N ALA A 141 -7.03 -13.13 -9.58
CA ALA A 141 -5.76 -13.44 -8.95
C ALA A 141 -4.78 -13.92 -10.03
N PRO A 142 -3.49 -13.51 -9.98
CA PRO A 142 -2.56 -13.86 -11.05
C PRO A 142 -2.32 -15.36 -11.10
N SER A 143 -2.15 -15.89 -12.32
CA SER A 143 -1.85 -17.31 -12.52
C SER A 143 -0.50 -17.69 -11.89
N ASN A 144 0.44 -16.74 -11.86
CA ASN A 144 1.71 -16.90 -11.13
C ASN A 144 1.87 -15.72 -10.16
N PRO A 145 1.67 -15.95 -8.86
CA PRO A 145 1.74 -14.87 -7.87
C PRO A 145 3.14 -14.27 -7.69
N VAL A 146 4.19 -14.94 -8.15
CA VAL A 146 5.55 -14.41 -8.13
C VAL A 146 5.69 -13.23 -9.09
N PHE A 147 5.07 -13.34 -10.27
CA PHE A 147 5.17 -12.32 -11.33
C PHE A 147 4.03 -11.30 -11.31
N GLY A 148 2.91 -11.64 -10.69
CA GLY A 148 1.76 -10.74 -10.56
C GLY A 148 0.93 -10.62 -11.83
N HIS A 149 0.25 -9.48 -11.95
CA HIS A 149 -0.64 -9.17 -13.07
C HIS A 149 0.13 -8.58 -14.24
N PRO A 150 -0.44 -8.63 -15.47
CA PRO A 150 0.16 -7.87 -16.58
C PRO A 150 0.33 -6.40 -16.22
N GLY A 151 1.53 -5.86 -16.42
CA GLY A 151 1.86 -4.49 -16.08
C GLY A 151 2.48 -4.31 -14.70
N ASP A 152 2.42 -5.31 -13.83
CA ASP A 152 3.14 -5.25 -12.55
C ASP A 152 4.64 -5.32 -12.81
N LEU A 153 5.42 -4.51 -12.07
CA LEU A 153 6.86 -4.48 -12.23
C LEU A 153 7.51 -5.73 -11.64
N PRO A 154 8.64 -6.18 -12.21
CA PRO A 154 9.38 -7.30 -11.63
C PRO A 154 9.85 -6.98 -10.21
N VAL A 155 9.80 -7.97 -9.33
CA VAL A 155 10.23 -7.82 -7.94
C VAL A 155 11.76 -8.00 -7.86
N THR A 156 12.41 -7.07 -7.18
CA THR A 156 13.85 -7.11 -6.93
C THR A 156 14.18 -7.13 -5.44
#